data_1a82d8623494d9a59c263b2ab61e16de
#
_entry.id   1a82d8623494d9a59c263b2ab61e16de
#
_cell.length_a   1.000
_cell.length_b   1.000
_cell.length_c   1.000
_cell.angle_alpha   90.00
_cell.angle_beta   90.00
_cell.angle_gamma   90.00
#
_symmetry.space_group_name_H-M   'P 1'
#
loop_
_entity.id
_entity.type
_entity.pdbx_description
1 polymer ?
#
loop_
_entity_poly.entity_id
_entity_poly.type
_entity_poly.pdbx_seq_one_letter_code
_entity_poly.pdbx_strand_id
1 'polypeptide(L)'
;MKILCRLSVLLCGAWILFNNEITSPSKKAIIPNNIKNQMVDSFIKNAVPKKEIKVRLTAYWAKGSDTDSDTAKRRSSTGATLKPNKSVAVDPRIIPYFSKLYIPNLGFRVAHDTGTDVIRKKASYGKYPIVDIFFMTEKEAMRFVNNNPKIVKIAVY
;
A
#
# COMPACT_ATOMS: atom_id res chain seq x y z
N MET A 1 15.73 9.62 90.63
CA MET A 1 16.65 8.56 91.06
C MET A 1 16.80 7.56 89.90
N LYS A 2 17.95 7.55 89.26
CA LYS A 2 18.62 6.43 88.57
C LYS A 2 17.84 5.74 87.46
N ILE A 3 18.36 5.37 86.32
CA ILE A 3 19.73 5.13 85.81
C ILE A 3 19.67 5.03 84.33
N LEU A 4 20.70 5.54 83.66
CA LEU A 4 21.12 5.30 82.29
C LEU A 4 20.98 3.85 81.83
N CYS A 5 20.62 3.65 80.54
CA CYS A 5 21.41 2.73 79.72
C CYS A 5 21.34 3.16 78.26
N ARG A 6 22.53 3.51 77.79
CA ARG A 6 22.80 3.73 76.32
C ARG A 6 22.80 2.37 75.62
N LEU A 7 22.19 2.28 74.51
CA LEU A 7 22.63 1.34 73.46
C LEU A 7 22.53 2.02 72.13
N SER A 8 23.68 2.35 71.60
CA SER A 8 23.91 2.80 70.26
C SER A 8 23.71 1.61 69.33
N VAL A 9 22.77 1.67 68.45
CA VAL A 9 22.73 0.77 67.28
C VAL A 9 22.94 1.61 66.05
N LEU A 10 24.11 1.53 65.48
CA LEU A 10 24.47 1.98 64.20
C LEU A 10 23.69 1.14 63.15
N LEU A 11 22.63 1.68 62.62
CA LEU A 11 22.01 1.16 61.42
C LEU A 11 22.57 1.93 60.22
N CYS A 12 23.55 1.29 59.57
CA CYS A 12 24.01 1.61 58.26
C CYS A 12 22.84 1.45 57.30
N GLY A 13 22.10 2.52 57.05
CA GLY A 13 21.10 2.57 56.00
C GLY A 13 21.79 2.61 54.65
N ALA A 14 21.88 1.45 54.01
CA ALA A 14 22.24 1.40 52.59
C ALA A 14 21.16 2.12 51.78
N TRP A 15 21.48 3.32 51.35
CA TRP A 15 20.71 3.99 50.30
C TRP A 15 20.91 3.21 49.00
N ILE A 16 20.00 2.31 48.72
CA ILE A 16 19.88 1.74 47.40
C ILE A 16 19.31 2.84 46.50
N LEU A 17 20.21 3.51 45.82
CA LEU A 17 19.85 4.36 44.69
C LEU A 17 19.25 3.45 43.63
N PHE A 18 17.95 3.38 43.61
CA PHE A 18 17.23 2.91 42.39
C PHE A 18 17.50 3.93 41.30
N ASN A 19 18.57 3.71 40.55
CA ASN A 19 18.71 4.30 39.24
C ASN A 19 17.62 3.70 38.39
N ASN A 20 16.47 4.38 38.28
CA ASN A 20 15.57 4.21 37.17
C ASN A 20 16.30 4.64 35.90
N GLU A 21 17.04 3.73 35.29
CA GLU A 21 17.41 3.85 33.91
C GLU A 21 16.09 3.89 33.15
N ILE A 22 15.64 5.11 32.78
CA ILE A 22 14.66 5.36 31.77
C ILE A 22 15.24 4.77 30.49
N THR A 23 14.90 3.52 30.22
CA THR A 23 15.21 2.88 28.93
C THR A 23 14.67 3.77 27.85
N SER A 24 15.59 4.41 27.16
CA SER A 24 15.35 5.14 25.91
C SER A 24 14.36 4.34 25.03
N PRO A 25 13.34 4.99 24.41
CA PRO A 25 12.40 4.29 23.56
C PRO A 25 13.17 3.55 22.47
N SER A 26 12.98 2.24 22.41
CA SER A 26 13.65 1.35 21.46
C SER A 26 13.58 1.97 20.08
N LYS A 27 14.73 2.20 19.45
CA LYS A 27 14.83 2.65 18.06
C LYS A 27 13.97 1.69 17.23
N LYS A 28 12.84 2.19 16.75
CA LYS A 28 11.93 1.44 15.90
C LYS A 28 12.75 0.92 14.72
N ALA A 29 12.99 -0.39 14.68
CA ALA A 29 13.82 -1.00 13.65
C ALA A 29 13.25 -0.62 12.28
N ILE A 30 14.01 0.12 11.51
CA ILE A 30 13.66 0.49 10.13
C ILE A 30 13.87 -0.78 9.31
N ILE A 31 12.78 -1.51 9.09
CA ILE A 31 12.80 -2.66 8.18
C ILE A 31 13.05 -2.12 6.76
N PRO A 32 14.12 -2.53 6.08
CA PRO A 32 14.38 -2.11 4.71
C PRO A 32 13.17 -2.39 3.82
N ASN A 33 12.84 -1.46 2.93
CA ASN A 33 11.66 -1.57 2.06
C ASN A 33 11.62 -2.87 1.23
N ASN A 34 12.78 -3.41 0.89
CA ASN A 34 12.91 -4.70 0.22
C ASN A 34 12.36 -5.86 1.07
N ILE A 35 12.75 -5.94 2.34
CA ILE A 35 12.27 -6.99 3.27
C ILE A 35 10.79 -6.82 3.56
N LYS A 36 10.34 -5.58 3.72
CA LYS A 36 8.91 -5.26 3.94
C LYS A 36 8.05 -5.69 2.75
N ASN A 37 8.51 -5.47 1.53
CA ASN A 37 7.80 -5.89 0.32
C ASN A 37 7.79 -7.42 0.19
N GLN A 38 8.91 -8.10 0.47
CA GLN A 38 8.99 -9.56 0.44
C GLN A 38 8.09 -10.21 1.50
N MET A 39 8.04 -9.66 2.72
CA MET A 39 7.14 -10.14 3.76
C MET A 39 5.67 -9.92 3.39
N VAL A 40 5.33 -8.75 2.87
CA VAL A 40 3.97 -8.46 2.40
C VAL A 40 3.58 -9.41 1.26
N ASP A 41 4.45 -9.63 0.30
CA ASP A 41 4.21 -10.56 -0.81
C ASP A 41 4.06 -12.02 -0.31
N SER A 42 4.80 -12.44 0.71
CA SER A 42 4.69 -13.78 1.30
C SER A 42 3.40 -13.96 2.11
N PHE A 43 3.00 -12.95 2.90
CA PHE A 43 1.74 -12.99 3.65
C PHE A 43 0.51 -13.03 2.73
N ILE A 44 0.56 -12.36 1.59
CA ILE A 44 -0.58 -12.31 0.68
C ILE A 44 -0.58 -13.48 -0.29
N LYS A 45 0.56 -14.10 -0.57
CA LYS A 45 0.63 -15.39 -1.29
C LYS A 45 -0.15 -16.50 -0.57
N ASN A 46 -0.28 -16.39 0.75
CA ASN A 46 -1.04 -17.33 1.58
C ASN A 46 -2.51 -16.92 1.77
N ALA A 47 -2.90 -15.70 1.36
CA ALA A 47 -4.31 -15.31 1.37
C ALA A 47 -5.01 -15.88 0.14
N VAL A 48 -6.12 -16.57 0.35
CA VAL A 48 -6.94 -17.08 -0.75
C VAL A 48 -7.59 -15.90 -1.47
N PRO A 49 -7.35 -15.71 -2.77
CA PRO A 49 -7.99 -14.63 -3.51
C PRO A 49 -9.50 -14.90 -3.62
N LYS A 50 -10.31 -13.85 -3.49
CA LYS A 50 -11.75 -13.93 -3.71
C LYS A 50 -12.09 -14.30 -5.16
N LYS A 51 -11.23 -13.89 -6.08
CA LYS A 51 -11.46 -14.08 -7.52
C LYS A 51 -10.14 -14.03 -8.29
N GLU A 52 -10.04 -14.90 -9.31
CA GLU A 52 -9.01 -14.80 -10.35
C GLU A 52 -9.67 -14.52 -11.69
N ILE A 53 -9.19 -13.51 -12.41
CA ILE A 53 -9.75 -13.11 -13.70
C ILE A 53 -8.66 -12.76 -14.71
N LYS A 54 -8.95 -12.99 -15.99
CA LYS A 54 -8.14 -12.45 -17.10
C LYS A 54 -8.58 -11.03 -17.39
N VAL A 55 -7.62 -10.09 -17.45
CA VAL A 55 -7.85 -8.68 -17.70
C VAL A 55 -6.97 -8.15 -18.82
N ARG A 56 -7.39 -7.06 -19.46
CA ARG A 56 -6.55 -6.24 -20.31
C ARG A 56 -5.89 -5.18 -19.47
N LEU A 57 -4.54 -5.13 -19.48
CA LEU A 57 -3.79 -4.04 -18.91
C LEU A 57 -3.71 -2.85 -19.88
N THR A 58 -3.94 -1.67 -19.34
CA THR A 58 -3.75 -0.37 -19.99
C THR A 58 -3.10 0.61 -19.02
N ALA A 59 -2.81 1.82 -19.48
CA ALA A 59 -2.25 2.86 -18.64
C ALA A 59 -2.85 4.21 -18.99
N TYR A 60 -3.07 5.04 -17.97
CA TYR A 60 -3.46 6.43 -18.10
C TYR A 60 -2.57 7.32 -17.21
N TRP A 61 -2.58 8.63 -17.43
CA TRP A 61 -1.64 9.52 -16.78
C TRP A 61 -2.25 10.86 -16.36
N ALA A 62 -1.59 11.53 -15.40
CA ALA A 62 -2.07 12.78 -14.82
C ALA A 62 -2.00 13.97 -15.79
N LYS A 63 -0.98 14.02 -16.66
CA LYS A 63 -0.79 15.09 -17.63
C LYS A 63 -1.49 14.71 -18.94
N GLY A 64 -2.78 14.94 -19.00
CA GLY A 64 -3.54 14.97 -20.25
C GLY A 64 -3.61 16.38 -20.83
N SER A 65 -4.32 16.56 -21.92
CA SER A 65 -4.54 17.85 -22.59
C SER A 65 -5.36 18.83 -21.75
N ASP A 66 -6.04 18.37 -20.71
CA ASP A 66 -6.89 19.16 -19.83
C ASP A 66 -6.29 19.22 -18.42
N THR A 67 -5.70 20.37 -18.07
CA THR A 67 -5.08 20.62 -16.76
C THR A 67 -6.08 20.69 -15.62
N ASP A 68 -7.37 20.87 -15.90
CA ASP A 68 -8.43 20.98 -14.91
C ASP A 68 -9.14 19.66 -14.61
N SER A 69 -8.82 18.61 -15.35
CA SER A 69 -9.40 17.29 -15.12
C SER A 69 -9.08 16.75 -13.72
N ASP A 70 -9.97 15.93 -13.17
CA ASP A 70 -9.75 15.25 -11.90
C ASP A 70 -8.49 14.38 -11.93
N THR A 71 -8.20 13.76 -13.06
CA THR A 71 -6.97 12.97 -13.27
C THR A 71 -5.71 13.84 -13.16
N ALA A 72 -5.71 15.04 -13.72
CA ALA A 72 -4.59 15.99 -13.59
C ALA A 72 -4.39 16.42 -12.13
N LYS A 73 -5.46 16.58 -11.38
CA LYS A 73 -5.47 16.86 -9.94
C LYS A 73 -5.22 15.61 -9.08
N ARG A 74 -4.99 14.47 -9.70
CA ARG A 74 -4.85 13.15 -9.05
C ARG A 74 -6.03 12.75 -8.17
N ARG A 75 -7.23 13.16 -8.52
CA ARG A 75 -8.46 12.79 -7.85
C ARG A 75 -9.10 11.62 -8.58
N SER A 76 -9.39 10.56 -7.87
CA SER A 76 -10.11 9.39 -8.41
C SER A 76 -11.63 9.58 -8.28
N SER A 77 -12.39 8.76 -8.98
CA SER A 77 -13.85 8.69 -8.85
C SER A 77 -14.34 8.33 -7.45
N THR A 78 -13.50 7.71 -6.62
CA THR A 78 -13.79 7.41 -5.21
C THR A 78 -13.40 8.54 -4.25
N GLY A 79 -12.82 9.65 -4.74
CA GLY A 79 -12.25 10.72 -3.93
C GLY A 79 -10.85 10.43 -3.39
N ALA A 80 -10.31 9.23 -3.58
CA ALA A 80 -8.95 8.91 -3.16
C ALA A 80 -7.91 9.62 -4.04
N THR A 81 -6.76 9.97 -3.46
CA THR A 81 -5.63 10.50 -4.23
C THR A 81 -4.99 9.41 -5.06
N LEU A 82 -4.91 9.59 -6.38
CA LEU A 82 -4.26 8.67 -7.30
C LEU A 82 -2.75 8.61 -7.02
N LYS A 83 -2.24 7.39 -6.85
CA LYS A 83 -0.82 7.11 -6.62
C LYS A 83 -0.23 6.42 -7.85
N PRO A 84 0.84 6.97 -8.45
CA PRO A 84 1.47 6.39 -9.64
C PRO A 84 1.87 4.94 -9.41
N ASN A 85 1.63 4.11 -10.42
CA ASN A 85 1.91 2.67 -10.39
C ASN A 85 1.36 1.92 -9.15
N LYS A 86 0.29 2.45 -8.53
CA LYS A 86 -0.40 1.83 -7.39
C LYS A 86 -1.92 1.88 -7.53
N SER A 87 -2.47 3.04 -7.93
CA SER A 87 -3.89 3.18 -8.20
C SER A 87 -4.25 2.66 -9.58
N VAL A 88 -5.39 2.00 -9.67
CA VAL A 88 -5.93 1.52 -10.95
C VAL A 88 -7.40 1.91 -11.11
N ALA A 89 -7.79 2.15 -12.35
CA ALA A 89 -9.18 2.28 -12.74
C ALA A 89 -9.71 0.92 -13.24
N VAL A 90 -10.93 0.60 -12.80
CA VAL A 90 -11.60 -0.68 -13.07
C VAL A 90 -13.10 -0.46 -13.33
N ASP A 91 -13.79 -1.48 -13.84
CA ASP A 91 -15.26 -1.54 -13.79
C ASP A 91 -15.68 -2.03 -12.39
N PRO A 92 -16.30 -1.18 -11.53
CA PRO A 92 -16.63 -1.53 -10.15
C PRO A 92 -17.68 -2.65 -10.04
N ARG A 93 -18.40 -2.96 -11.11
CA ARG A 93 -19.34 -4.10 -11.17
C ARG A 93 -18.61 -5.43 -11.29
N ILE A 94 -17.34 -5.42 -11.74
CA ILE A 94 -16.51 -6.60 -11.95
C ILE A 94 -15.46 -6.71 -10.84
N ILE A 95 -14.81 -5.60 -10.50
CA ILE A 95 -13.80 -5.48 -9.43
C ILE A 95 -14.24 -4.34 -8.52
N PRO A 96 -14.72 -4.63 -7.31
CA PRO A 96 -15.18 -3.59 -6.40
C PRO A 96 -14.09 -2.55 -6.09
N TYR A 97 -14.48 -1.30 -5.85
CA TYR A 97 -13.56 -0.28 -5.36
C TYR A 97 -12.85 -0.75 -4.10
N PHE A 98 -11.63 -0.27 -3.90
CA PHE A 98 -10.72 -0.60 -2.80
C PHE A 98 -10.25 -2.05 -2.76
N SER A 99 -10.66 -2.91 -3.70
CA SER A 99 -10.06 -4.23 -3.84
C SER A 99 -8.56 -4.14 -4.06
N LYS A 100 -7.81 -5.05 -3.44
CA LYS A 100 -6.39 -5.24 -3.74
C LYS A 100 -6.26 -6.22 -4.90
N LEU A 101 -5.53 -5.83 -5.92
CA LEU A 101 -5.25 -6.65 -7.09
C LEU A 101 -3.80 -7.05 -7.09
N TYR A 102 -3.52 -8.35 -7.15
CA TYR A 102 -2.18 -8.83 -7.43
C TYR A 102 -2.02 -9.09 -8.92
N ILE A 103 -1.09 -8.38 -9.53
CA ILE A 103 -0.75 -8.52 -10.94
C ILE A 103 0.64 -9.18 -11.01
N PRO A 104 0.78 -10.35 -11.64
CA PRO A 104 2.07 -11.04 -11.76
C PRO A 104 3.16 -10.10 -12.30
N ASN A 105 4.36 -10.17 -11.73
CA ASN A 105 5.53 -9.34 -12.02
C ASN A 105 5.39 -7.84 -11.71
N LEU A 106 4.20 -7.37 -11.37
CA LEU A 106 3.94 -5.97 -11.04
C LEU A 106 3.60 -5.76 -9.56
N GLY A 107 3.17 -6.82 -8.85
CA GLY A 107 2.76 -6.76 -7.44
C GLY A 107 1.38 -6.12 -7.25
N PHE A 108 1.13 -5.58 -6.05
CA PHE A 108 -0.18 -5.10 -5.65
C PHE A 108 -0.55 -3.73 -6.21
N ARG A 109 -1.83 -3.64 -6.59
CA ARG A 109 -2.54 -2.42 -6.99
C ARG A 109 -3.83 -2.29 -6.19
N VAL A 110 -4.40 -1.10 -6.15
CA VAL A 110 -5.68 -0.84 -5.47
C VAL A 110 -6.65 -0.18 -6.45
N ALA A 111 -7.87 -0.70 -6.50
CA ALA A 111 -8.95 -0.17 -7.34
C ALA A 111 -9.51 1.13 -6.72
N HIS A 112 -8.99 2.27 -7.14
CA HIS A 112 -9.42 3.59 -6.65
C HIS A 112 -10.29 4.34 -7.64
N ASP A 113 -10.28 3.93 -8.91
CA ASP A 113 -10.84 4.75 -9.99
C ASP A 113 -11.66 3.94 -10.99
N THR A 114 -12.34 4.65 -11.87
CA THR A 114 -13.08 4.11 -13.01
C THR A 114 -13.04 5.08 -14.19
N GLY A 115 -13.56 4.66 -15.32
CA GLY A 115 -13.68 5.50 -16.49
C GLY A 115 -14.60 4.87 -17.53
N THR A 116 -15.19 5.69 -18.40
CA THR A 116 -16.11 5.24 -19.44
C THR A 116 -15.50 4.18 -20.36
N ASP A 117 -14.25 4.38 -20.78
CA ASP A 117 -13.55 3.44 -21.68
C ASP A 117 -13.20 2.12 -20.97
N VAL A 118 -12.96 2.17 -19.65
CA VAL A 118 -12.74 1.00 -18.78
C VAL A 118 -14.02 0.18 -18.66
N ILE A 119 -15.13 0.85 -18.33
CA ILE A 119 -16.46 0.21 -18.21
C ILE A 119 -16.91 -0.40 -19.54
N ARG A 120 -16.72 0.31 -20.63
CA ARG A 120 -17.06 -0.16 -22.00
C ARG A 120 -16.08 -1.20 -22.55
N LYS A 121 -15.00 -1.48 -21.83
CA LYS A 121 -13.95 -2.42 -22.24
C LYS A 121 -13.37 -2.09 -23.62
N LYS A 122 -13.21 -0.79 -23.92
CA LYS A 122 -12.83 -0.29 -25.25
C LYS A 122 -11.52 -0.91 -25.75
N ALA A 123 -10.46 -0.90 -24.92
CA ALA A 123 -9.15 -1.44 -25.30
C ALA A 123 -9.12 -2.95 -25.53
N SER A 124 -10.13 -3.69 -25.10
CA SER A 124 -10.26 -5.14 -25.29
C SER A 124 -11.38 -5.53 -26.26
N TYR A 125 -12.02 -4.55 -26.90
CA TYR A 125 -13.16 -4.77 -27.77
C TYR A 125 -14.27 -5.62 -27.09
N GLY A 126 -14.54 -5.33 -25.82
CA GLY A 126 -15.54 -6.02 -25.02
C GLY A 126 -15.12 -7.39 -24.45
N LYS A 127 -13.99 -7.98 -24.89
CA LYS A 127 -13.61 -9.36 -24.55
C LYS A 127 -13.16 -9.54 -23.10
N TYR A 128 -12.36 -8.60 -22.57
CA TYR A 128 -11.78 -8.70 -21.24
C TYR A 128 -12.06 -7.44 -20.43
N PRO A 129 -12.30 -7.55 -19.11
CA PRO A 129 -12.25 -6.42 -18.21
C PRO A 129 -10.93 -5.67 -18.35
N ILE A 130 -10.96 -4.35 -18.16
CA ILE A 130 -9.77 -3.51 -18.20
C ILE A 130 -9.31 -3.23 -16.77
N VAL A 131 -8.01 -3.28 -16.56
CA VAL A 131 -7.31 -2.71 -15.42
C VAL A 131 -6.37 -1.64 -15.95
N ASP A 132 -6.72 -0.39 -15.70
CA ASP A 132 -6.03 0.79 -16.22
C ASP A 132 -5.14 1.39 -15.13
N ILE A 133 -3.82 1.36 -15.31
CA ILE A 133 -2.85 1.73 -14.27
C ILE A 133 -2.50 3.20 -14.38
N PHE A 134 -2.57 3.92 -13.26
CA PHE A 134 -2.26 5.34 -13.18
C PHE A 134 -0.76 5.60 -13.16
N PHE A 135 -0.32 6.57 -13.98
CA PHE A 135 1.05 7.11 -14.01
C PHE A 135 1.05 8.64 -13.93
N MET A 136 2.19 9.25 -13.62
CA MET A 136 2.31 10.72 -13.60
C MET A 136 2.48 11.30 -14.98
N THR A 137 3.15 10.58 -15.88
CA THR A 137 3.51 11.07 -17.21
C THR A 137 3.15 10.07 -18.30
N GLU A 138 2.88 10.59 -19.50
CA GLU A 138 2.67 9.78 -20.70
C GLU A 138 3.84 8.84 -20.98
N LYS A 139 5.07 9.35 -20.85
CA LYS A 139 6.30 8.57 -21.08
C LYS A 139 6.36 7.32 -20.20
N GLU A 140 5.99 7.44 -18.91
CA GLU A 140 5.93 6.30 -18.00
C GLU A 140 4.83 5.32 -18.39
N ALA A 141 3.63 5.83 -18.73
CA ALA A 141 2.51 5.04 -19.17
C ALA A 141 2.83 4.25 -20.45
N MET A 142 3.41 4.89 -21.46
CA MET A 142 3.81 4.25 -22.71
C MET A 142 4.90 3.21 -22.50
N ARG A 143 5.92 3.51 -21.66
CA ARG A 143 6.94 2.52 -21.29
C ARG A 143 6.31 1.29 -20.63
N PHE A 144 5.36 1.50 -19.75
CA PHE A 144 4.63 0.41 -19.10
C PHE A 144 3.89 -0.46 -20.12
N VAL A 145 3.10 0.13 -20.99
CA VAL A 145 2.29 -0.59 -22.00
C VAL A 145 3.16 -1.38 -22.98
N ASN A 146 4.33 -0.84 -23.35
CA ASN A 146 5.23 -1.48 -24.30
C ASN A 146 6.01 -2.65 -23.68
N ASN A 147 6.30 -2.60 -22.37
CA ASN A 147 7.15 -3.58 -21.70
C ASN A 147 6.37 -4.66 -20.95
N ASN A 148 5.04 -4.62 -20.94
CA ASN A 148 4.24 -5.57 -20.18
C ASN A 148 3.23 -6.30 -21.07
N PRO A 149 2.85 -7.54 -20.69
CA PRO A 149 1.82 -8.29 -21.39
C PRO A 149 0.49 -7.53 -21.42
N LYS A 150 -0.14 -7.52 -22.59
CA LYS A 150 -1.46 -6.85 -22.76
C LYS A 150 -2.59 -7.56 -22.01
N ILE A 151 -2.54 -8.89 -21.93
CA ILE A 151 -3.54 -9.70 -21.23
C ILE A 151 -2.84 -10.51 -20.15
N VAL A 152 -3.35 -10.42 -18.94
CA VAL A 152 -2.80 -11.13 -17.77
C VAL A 152 -3.92 -11.73 -16.93
N LYS A 153 -3.61 -12.79 -16.18
CA LYS A 153 -4.47 -13.32 -15.12
C LYS A 153 -4.07 -12.62 -13.81
N ILE A 154 -5.02 -12.03 -13.14
CA ILE A 154 -4.81 -11.33 -11.87
C ILE A 154 -5.60 -12.00 -10.75
N ALA A 155 -5.15 -11.80 -9.51
CA ALA A 155 -5.89 -12.19 -8.31
C ALA A 155 -6.50 -10.94 -7.64
N VAL A 156 -7.75 -11.04 -7.18
CA VAL A 156 -8.50 -9.99 -6.49
C VAL A 156 -8.78 -10.43 -5.06
N TYR A 157 -8.43 -9.58 -4.09
CA TYR A 157 -8.56 -9.81 -2.65
C TYR A 157 -9.56 -8.89 -1.99
#